data_465cf3acf0550c82c0ba25b04a7882f2
#
_entry.id   465cf3acf0550c82c0ba25b04a7882f2
#
_cell.length_a   1.000
_cell.length_b   1.000
_cell.length_c   1.000
_cell.angle_alpha   90.00
_cell.angle_beta   90.00
_cell.angle_gamma   90.00
#
_symmetry.space_group_name_H-M   'P 1'
#
loop_
_entity.id
_entity.type
_entity.pdbx_description
1 polymer ?
#
loop_
_entity_poly.entity_id
_entity_poly.type
_entity_poly.pdbx_seq_one_letter_code
_entity_poly.pdbx_strand_id
1 'polypeptide(L)'
;MTPLYAYAPRGQRAVGKVPRNYGANMTLLASLSVQGMGEALILDGAADAAAFEVYIEQVLAPSLRPGQLVILDNLSIHLGSRVKQAIEAKGCQLVFLPAYSPDFSPIEEAFSKLKTFLRRVGARTREDLQEAIAQALTRITAADALGWFTHCGYLSPGTSEVVQSL
;
A
#
# COMPACT_ATOMS: atom_id res chain seq x y z
N MET A 1 -7.82 13.30 -5.67
CA MET A 1 -8.75 12.23 -6.16
C MET A 1 -10.17 12.74 -6.09
N THR A 2 -11.03 12.34 -7.02
CA THR A 2 -12.46 12.76 -7.04
C THR A 2 -13.36 11.56 -6.84
N PRO A 3 -14.56 11.72 -6.21
CA PRO A 3 -15.55 10.66 -6.13
C PRO A 3 -15.94 10.18 -7.53
N LEU A 4 -16.09 8.85 -7.69
CA LEU A 4 -16.50 8.24 -8.96
C LEU A 4 -18.03 8.27 -9.14
N TYR A 5 -18.78 8.38 -8.03
CA TYR A 5 -20.23 8.36 -8.00
C TYR A 5 -20.76 9.46 -7.12
N ALA A 6 -21.95 9.99 -7.47
CA ALA A 6 -22.69 10.95 -6.67
C ALA A 6 -24.18 10.60 -6.72
N TYR A 7 -24.90 10.92 -5.65
CA TYR A 7 -26.34 10.73 -5.56
C TYR A 7 -27.05 12.06 -5.82
N ALA A 8 -28.15 11.99 -6.56
CA ALA A 8 -29.08 13.10 -6.75
C ALA A 8 -30.52 12.58 -6.64
N PRO A 9 -31.51 13.44 -6.37
CA PRO A 9 -32.92 13.07 -6.43
C PRO A 9 -33.28 12.46 -7.78
N ARG A 10 -34.27 11.57 -7.79
CA ARG A 10 -34.72 10.91 -9.03
C ARG A 10 -35.08 11.95 -10.09
N GLY A 11 -34.53 11.81 -11.29
CA GLY A 11 -34.75 12.73 -12.41
C GLY A 11 -33.80 13.93 -12.45
N GLN A 12 -32.90 14.07 -11.46
CA GLN A 12 -31.88 15.11 -11.46
C GLN A 12 -30.49 14.53 -11.72
N ARG A 13 -29.66 15.31 -12.41
CA ARG A 13 -28.27 14.92 -12.65
C ARG A 13 -27.40 15.36 -11.48
N ALA A 14 -26.60 14.44 -10.92
CA ALA A 14 -25.58 14.81 -9.97
C ALA A 14 -24.50 15.63 -10.69
N VAL A 15 -24.21 16.83 -10.19
CA VAL A 15 -23.20 17.72 -10.74
C VAL A 15 -22.12 17.95 -9.70
N GLY A 16 -20.87 17.73 -10.07
CA GLY A 16 -19.71 17.96 -9.21
C GLY A 16 -18.63 18.75 -9.94
N LYS A 17 -17.91 19.61 -9.22
CA LYS A 17 -16.73 20.30 -9.75
C LYS A 17 -15.52 19.37 -9.65
N VAL A 18 -14.92 19.01 -10.78
CA VAL A 18 -13.71 18.22 -10.87
C VAL A 18 -12.55 19.14 -11.25
N PRO A 19 -11.39 19.08 -10.55
CA PRO A 19 -10.21 19.82 -10.97
C PRO A 19 -9.79 19.40 -12.38
N ARG A 20 -9.54 20.34 -13.25
CA ARG A 20 -9.18 20.07 -14.65
C ARG A 20 -7.69 19.84 -14.84
N ASN A 21 -6.87 20.37 -13.93
CA ASN A 21 -5.42 20.17 -13.95
C ASN A 21 -5.06 19.04 -12.97
N TYR A 22 -4.44 18.02 -13.50
CA TYR A 22 -3.76 17.02 -12.68
C TYR A 22 -2.49 17.68 -12.16
N GLY A 23 -2.37 17.87 -10.85
CA GLY A 23 -1.11 18.25 -10.21
C GLY A 23 -0.01 17.21 -10.47
N ALA A 24 1.22 17.52 -10.03
CA ALA A 24 2.30 16.53 -10.06
C ALA A 24 1.86 15.23 -9.35
N ASN A 25 2.23 14.10 -9.95
CA ASN A 25 1.94 12.80 -9.36
C ASN A 25 2.61 12.66 -7.99
N MET A 26 1.96 11.97 -7.08
CA MET A 26 2.48 11.59 -5.79
C MET A 26 2.35 10.08 -5.67
N THR A 27 3.43 9.40 -5.32
CA THR A 27 3.46 7.96 -5.14
C THR A 27 3.62 7.64 -3.66
N LEU A 28 2.80 6.73 -3.16
CA LEU A 28 2.91 6.16 -1.83
C LEU A 28 3.49 4.76 -1.95
N LEU A 29 4.65 4.54 -1.34
CA LEU A 29 5.20 3.23 -1.04
C LEU A 29 4.87 2.92 0.42
N ALA A 30 4.35 1.74 0.69
CA ALA A 30 3.98 1.36 2.05
C ALA A 30 4.04 -0.15 2.23
N SER A 31 4.16 -0.60 3.47
CA SER A 31 4.08 -2.00 3.84
C SER A 31 2.83 -2.29 4.67
N LEU A 32 2.37 -3.52 4.62
CA LEU A 32 1.26 -4.03 5.42
C LEU A 32 1.69 -5.30 6.14
N SER A 33 1.46 -5.36 7.43
CA SER A 33 1.62 -6.56 8.25
C SER A 33 0.29 -6.96 8.87
N VAL A 34 0.23 -8.09 9.54
CA VAL A 34 -0.96 -8.51 10.32
C VAL A 34 -1.32 -7.54 11.46
N GLN A 35 -0.43 -6.62 11.79
CA GLN A 35 -0.65 -5.59 12.81
C GLN A 35 -1.21 -4.29 12.23
N GLY A 36 -1.33 -4.18 10.92
CA GLY A 36 -1.78 -2.99 10.20
C GLY A 36 -0.73 -2.45 9.24
N MET A 37 -0.89 -1.18 8.84
CA MET A 37 0.10 -0.51 8.00
C MET A 37 1.42 -0.37 8.75
N GLY A 38 2.49 -0.71 8.06
CA GLY A 38 3.86 -0.51 8.53
C GLY A 38 4.49 0.75 7.95
N GLU A 39 5.77 0.65 7.62
CA GLU A 39 6.56 1.76 7.11
C GLU A 39 6.01 2.29 5.78
N ALA A 40 5.97 3.62 5.66
CA ALA A 40 5.44 4.28 4.47
C ALA A 40 6.33 5.45 4.04
N LEU A 41 6.44 5.66 2.74
CA LEU A 41 7.19 6.75 2.12
C LEU A 41 6.34 7.40 1.02
N ILE A 42 6.22 8.72 1.06
CA ILE A 42 5.59 9.50 0.01
C ILE A 42 6.67 10.10 -0.87
N LEU A 43 6.58 9.86 -2.17
CA LEU A 43 7.49 10.38 -3.18
C LEU A 43 6.78 11.38 -4.09
N ASP A 44 7.55 12.35 -4.55
CA ASP A 44 7.15 13.27 -5.60
C ASP A 44 7.43 12.64 -6.97
N GLY A 45 6.40 12.47 -7.77
CA GLY A 45 6.50 11.81 -9.07
C GLY A 45 6.18 10.31 -9.02
N ALA A 46 6.65 9.60 -10.02
CA ALA A 46 6.54 8.15 -10.13
C ALA A 46 7.71 7.48 -9.38
N ALA A 47 7.44 6.36 -8.72
CA ALA A 47 8.51 5.53 -8.19
C ALA A 47 9.16 4.75 -9.33
N ASP A 48 10.48 4.80 -9.39
CA ASP A 48 11.32 3.93 -10.21
C ASP A 48 12.02 2.87 -9.35
N ALA A 49 12.82 2.02 -9.98
CA ALA A 49 13.54 0.96 -9.28
C ALA A 49 14.50 1.52 -8.20
N ALA A 50 15.15 2.66 -8.48
CA ALA A 50 16.08 3.28 -7.53
C ALA A 50 15.35 3.82 -6.29
N ALA A 51 14.20 4.48 -6.49
CA ALA A 51 13.36 4.96 -5.39
C ALA A 51 12.82 3.79 -4.54
N PHE A 52 12.45 2.68 -5.19
CA PHE A 52 12.00 1.48 -4.50
C PHE A 52 13.15 0.83 -3.69
N GLU A 53 14.36 0.72 -4.26
CA GLU A 53 15.53 0.23 -3.53
C GLU A 53 15.82 1.07 -2.29
N VAL A 54 15.78 2.40 -2.41
CA VAL A 54 15.96 3.31 -1.26
C VAL A 54 14.87 3.09 -0.19
N TYR A 55 13.61 2.93 -0.61
CA TYR A 55 12.54 2.61 0.32
C TYR A 55 12.82 1.30 1.08
N ILE A 56 13.22 0.26 0.37
CA ILE A 56 13.55 -1.03 1.00
C ILE A 56 14.72 -0.89 1.97
N GLU A 57 15.83 -0.28 1.54
CA GLU A 57 17.07 -0.20 2.33
C GLU A 57 16.95 0.73 3.54
N GLN A 58 16.33 1.90 3.36
CA GLN A 58 16.35 2.97 4.35
C GLN A 58 15.10 3.02 5.22
N VAL A 59 13.98 2.52 4.73
CA VAL A 59 12.68 2.65 5.40
C VAL A 59 12.18 1.30 5.90
N LEU A 60 12.05 0.31 5.02
CA LEU A 60 11.47 -0.98 5.39
C LEU A 60 12.46 -1.87 6.15
N ALA A 61 13.66 -2.12 5.60
CA ALA A 61 14.61 -3.08 6.16
C ALA A 61 15.00 -2.79 7.63
N PRO A 62 15.08 -1.52 8.11
CA PRO A 62 15.32 -1.24 9.52
C PRO A 62 14.21 -1.75 10.47
N SER A 63 12.98 -1.86 10.00
CA SER A 63 11.83 -2.32 10.80
C SER A 63 11.62 -3.84 10.76
N LEU A 64 12.28 -4.53 9.81
CA LEU A 64 12.17 -5.97 9.66
C LEU A 64 12.83 -6.72 10.81
N ARG A 65 12.23 -7.86 11.18
CA ARG A 65 12.74 -8.78 12.20
C ARG A 65 13.10 -10.11 11.56
N PRO A 66 14.17 -10.78 12.01
CA PRO A 66 14.53 -12.10 11.50
C PRO A 66 13.36 -13.08 11.55
N GLY A 67 13.24 -13.90 10.51
CA GLY A 67 12.18 -14.89 10.39
C GLY A 67 10.89 -14.38 9.73
N GLN A 68 10.79 -13.07 9.39
CA GLN A 68 9.63 -12.56 8.65
C GLN A 68 9.67 -13.01 7.19
N LEU A 69 8.48 -13.20 6.63
CA LEU A 69 8.25 -13.41 5.20
C LEU A 69 7.83 -12.07 4.58
N VAL A 70 8.60 -11.58 3.62
CA VAL A 70 8.29 -10.37 2.85
C VAL A 70 7.75 -10.78 1.49
N ILE A 71 6.56 -10.30 1.16
CA ILE A 71 5.86 -10.64 -0.07
C ILE A 71 5.85 -9.42 -0.97
N LEU A 72 6.33 -9.57 -2.19
CA LEU A 72 6.29 -8.56 -3.24
C LEU A 72 5.48 -9.06 -4.43
N ASP A 73 4.83 -8.16 -5.12
CA ASP A 73 4.33 -8.48 -6.45
C ASP A 73 5.49 -8.63 -7.46
N ASN A 74 5.19 -9.17 -8.62
CA ASN A 74 6.21 -9.48 -9.64
C ASN A 74 6.42 -8.30 -10.62
N LEU A 75 6.39 -7.05 -10.13
CA LEU A 75 6.73 -5.89 -10.95
C LEU A 75 8.25 -5.80 -11.16
N SER A 76 8.64 -5.36 -12.35
CA SER A 76 10.06 -5.26 -12.73
C SER A 76 10.88 -4.39 -11.78
N ILE A 77 10.28 -3.36 -11.18
CA ILE A 77 10.94 -2.47 -10.22
C ILE A 77 11.26 -3.18 -8.88
N HIS A 78 10.59 -4.29 -8.58
CA HIS A 78 10.78 -5.08 -7.34
C HIS A 78 11.85 -6.17 -7.48
N LEU A 79 12.27 -6.49 -8.71
CA LEU A 79 13.17 -7.62 -9.00
C LEU A 79 14.66 -7.30 -8.82
N GLY A 80 15.00 -6.13 -8.27
CA GLY A 80 16.38 -5.72 -8.05
C GLY A 80 17.14 -6.66 -7.09
N SER A 81 18.38 -7.02 -7.45
CA SER A 81 19.24 -7.83 -6.56
C SER A 81 19.49 -7.17 -5.21
N ARG A 82 19.54 -5.83 -5.16
CA ARG A 82 19.71 -5.04 -3.93
C ARG A 82 18.50 -5.16 -3.01
N VAL A 83 17.28 -5.19 -3.56
CA VAL A 83 16.04 -5.42 -2.79
C VAL A 83 16.13 -6.75 -2.06
N LYS A 84 16.47 -7.83 -2.78
CA LYS A 84 16.63 -9.16 -2.20
C LYS A 84 17.70 -9.18 -1.11
N GLN A 85 18.88 -8.63 -1.41
CA GLN A 85 20.00 -8.59 -0.46
C GLN A 85 19.65 -7.84 0.82
N ALA A 86 18.97 -6.67 0.71
CA ALA A 86 18.58 -5.86 1.86
C ALA A 86 17.60 -6.61 2.80
N ILE A 87 16.65 -7.34 2.23
CA ILE A 87 15.67 -8.13 3.00
C ILE A 87 16.33 -9.37 3.63
N GLU A 88 17.11 -10.13 2.86
CA GLU A 88 17.76 -11.34 3.34
C GLU A 88 18.85 -11.05 4.39
N ALA A 89 19.55 -9.89 4.29
CA ALA A 89 20.50 -9.44 5.30
C ALA A 89 19.87 -9.22 6.68
N LYS A 90 18.54 -9.05 6.74
CA LYS A 90 17.78 -8.97 8.01
C LYS A 90 17.33 -10.34 8.53
N GLY A 91 17.72 -11.42 7.87
CA GLY A 91 17.27 -12.78 8.23
C GLY A 91 15.81 -13.04 7.84
N CYS A 92 15.29 -12.28 6.87
CA CYS A 92 13.95 -12.41 6.34
C CYS A 92 13.97 -13.21 5.03
N GLN A 93 12.82 -13.79 4.66
CA GLN A 93 12.65 -14.45 3.38
C GLN A 93 11.87 -13.52 2.44
N LEU A 94 12.31 -13.44 1.18
CA LEU A 94 11.60 -12.72 0.13
C LEU A 94 10.87 -13.69 -0.79
N VAL A 95 9.58 -13.46 -0.99
CA VAL A 95 8.73 -14.25 -1.89
C VAL A 95 8.06 -13.33 -2.88
N PHE A 96 8.13 -13.66 -4.15
CA PHE A 96 7.40 -12.96 -5.21
C PHE A 96 6.09 -13.67 -5.50
N LEU A 97 5.02 -12.87 -5.61
CA LEU A 97 3.73 -13.38 -6.07
C LEU A 97 3.80 -13.83 -7.53
N PRO A 98 2.98 -14.82 -7.93
CA PRO A 98 2.82 -15.12 -9.34
C PRO A 98 2.38 -13.87 -10.12
N ALA A 99 2.81 -13.76 -11.36
CA ALA A 99 2.38 -12.66 -12.22
C ALA A 99 0.84 -12.64 -12.35
N TYR A 100 0.26 -11.44 -12.33
CA TYR A 100 -1.19 -11.23 -12.46
C TYR A 100 -2.04 -11.90 -11.37
N SER A 101 -1.55 -11.96 -10.15
CA SER A 101 -2.23 -12.59 -9.01
C SER A 101 -2.54 -11.58 -7.87
N PRO A 102 -3.32 -10.51 -8.11
CA PRO A 102 -3.65 -9.53 -7.09
C PRO A 102 -4.43 -10.13 -5.90
N ASP A 103 -5.16 -11.22 -6.12
CA ASP A 103 -5.94 -11.91 -5.09
C ASP A 103 -5.09 -12.48 -3.95
N PHE A 104 -3.78 -12.62 -4.18
CA PHE A 104 -2.81 -13.01 -3.15
C PHE A 104 -2.09 -11.84 -2.50
N SER A 105 -2.50 -10.60 -2.78
CA SER A 105 -1.84 -9.39 -2.28
C SER A 105 -2.70 -8.64 -1.26
N PRO A 106 -2.53 -8.87 0.06
CA PRO A 106 -3.34 -8.21 1.10
C PRO A 106 -3.25 -6.68 1.06
N ILE A 107 -2.14 -6.13 0.59
CA ILE A 107 -1.95 -4.68 0.52
C ILE A 107 -2.84 -4.02 -0.54
N GLU A 108 -3.31 -4.73 -1.54
CA GLU A 108 -4.26 -4.20 -2.53
C GLU A 108 -5.59 -3.81 -1.88
N GLU A 109 -6.05 -4.60 -0.91
CA GLU A 109 -7.24 -4.29 -0.11
C GLU A 109 -7.01 -3.06 0.76
N ALA A 110 -5.83 -2.94 1.37
CA ALA A 110 -5.44 -1.77 2.13
C ALA A 110 -5.43 -0.51 1.26
N PHE A 111 -4.84 -0.56 0.07
CA PHE A 111 -4.88 0.54 -0.88
C PHE A 111 -6.28 0.85 -1.40
N SER A 112 -7.14 -0.13 -1.56
CA SER A 112 -8.55 0.07 -1.93
C SER A 112 -9.28 0.89 -0.85
N LYS A 113 -9.13 0.51 0.43
CA LYS A 113 -9.69 1.24 1.57
C LYS A 113 -9.12 2.67 1.66
N LEU A 114 -7.79 2.82 1.49
CA LEU A 114 -7.10 4.10 1.49
C LEU A 114 -7.62 5.01 0.35
N LYS A 115 -7.67 4.52 -0.87
CA LYS A 115 -8.18 5.27 -2.04
C LYS A 115 -9.62 5.72 -1.82
N THR A 116 -10.46 4.90 -1.19
CA THR A 116 -11.85 5.24 -0.88
C THR A 116 -11.92 6.40 0.12
N PHE A 117 -11.10 6.38 1.15
CA PHE A 117 -10.99 7.48 2.11
C PHE A 117 -10.51 8.78 1.43
N LEU A 118 -9.42 8.72 0.64
CA LEU A 118 -8.87 9.90 -0.05
C LEU A 118 -9.87 10.53 -1.04
N ARG A 119 -10.66 9.72 -1.75
CA ARG A 119 -11.73 10.21 -2.62
C ARG A 119 -12.81 10.96 -1.83
N ARG A 120 -13.11 10.49 -0.62
CA ARG A 120 -14.12 11.11 0.26
C ARG A 120 -13.62 12.43 0.82
N VAL A 121 -12.34 12.51 1.22
CA VAL A 121 -11.70 13.75 1.69
C VAL A 121 -11.63 14.77 0.57
N GLY A 122 -11.29 14.36 -0.65
CA GLY A 122 -11.25 15.22 -1.82
C GLY A 122 -10.19 16.33 -1.73
N ALA A 123 -9.05 16.07 -1.11
CA ALA A 123 -7.92 16.99 -0.94
C ALA A 123 -7.59 17.75 -2.23
N ARG A 124 -7.35 19.05 -2.12
CA ARG A 124 -7.14 19.96 -3.25
C ARG A 124 -5.72 20.46 -3.37
N THR A 125 -5.00 20.52 -2.27
CA THR A 125 -3.58 20.86 -2.23
C THR A 125 -2.75 19.62 -2.01
N ARG A 126 -1.46 19.74 -2.17
CA ARG A 126 -0.50 18.69 -1.94
C ARG A 126 -0.39 18.36 -0.45
N GLU A 127 -0.32 19.39 0.35
CA GLU A 127 -0.24 19.33 1.81
C GLU A 127 -1.49 18.64 2.37
N ASP A 128 -2.69 19.02 1.92
CA ASP A 128 -3.94 18.37 2.31
C ASP A 128 -3.94 16.89 1.92
N LEU A 129 -3.35 16.53 0.76
CA LEU A 129 -3.28 15.15 0.31
C LEU A 129 -2.30 14.33 1.16
N GLN A 130 -1.15 14.89 1.51
CA GLN A 130 -0.18 14.23 2.41
C GLN A 130 -0.80 13.99 3.78
N GLU A 131 -1.47 14.99 4.35
CA GLU A 131 -2.16 14.83 5.63
C GLU A 131 -3.30 13.79 5.54
N ALA A 132 -4.08 13.82 4.47
CA ALA A 132 -5.13 12.83 4.24
C ALA A 132 -4.56 11.40 4.09
N ILE A 133 -3.40 11.23 3.46
CA ILE A 133 -2.70 9.94 3.39
C ILE A 133 -2.28 9.49 4.79
N ALA A 134 -1.66 10.34 5.58
CA ALA A 134 -1.27 10.00 6.94
C ALA A 134 -2.48 9.56 7.79
N GLN A 135 -3.59 10.31 7.71
CA GLN A 135 -4.84 9.93 8.37
C GLN A 135 -5.43 8.61 7.84
N ALA A 136 -5.31 8.34 6.53
CA ALA A 136 -5.82 7.12 5.93
C ALA A 136 -5.04 5.88 6.41
N LEU A 137 -3.72 5.99 6.52
CA LEU A 137 -2.86 4.91 7.01
C LEU A 137 -3.24 4.48 8.43
N THR A 138 -3.52 5.45 9.32
CA THR A 138 -3.93 5.15 10.71
C THR A 138 -5.32 4.52 10.83
N ARG A 139 -6.15 4.57 9.77
CA ARG A 139 -7.48 3.95 9.74
C ARG A 139 -7.48 2.49 9.36
N ILE A 140 -6.34 1.97 8.94
CA ILE A 140 -6.17 0.55 8.66
C ILE A 140 -5.76 -0.13 9.95
N THR A 141 -6.69 -0.88 10.51
CA THR A 141 -6.52 -1.53 11.82
C THR A 141 -5.88 -2.92 11.67
N ALA A 142 -5.37 -3.46 12.78
CA ALA A 142 -4.90 -4.84 12.82
C ALA A 142 -6.02 -5.85 12.46
N ALA A 143 -7.28 -5.56 12.81
CA ALA A 143 -8.41 -6.40 12.45
C ALA A 143 -8.66 -6.42 10.92
N ASP A 144 -8.54 -5.26 10.26
CA ASP A 144 -8.61 -5.20 8.79
C ASP A 144 -7.49 -6.03 8.17
N ALA A 145 -6.26 -5.79 8.59
CA ALA A 145 -5.08 -6.48 8.06
C ALA A 145 -5.19 -8.00 8.25
N LEU A 146 -5.53 -8.45 9.45
CA LEU A 146 -5.72 -9.87 9.74
C LEU A 146 -6.78 -10.50 8.83
N GLY A 147 -7.89 -9.80 8.59
CA GLY A 147 -8.94 -10.23 7.67
C GLY A 147 -8.42 -10.41 6.25
N TRP A 148 -7.63 -9.45 5.75
CA TRP A 148 -7.07 -9.50 4.39
C TRP A 148 -6.02 -10.59 4.23
N PHE A 149 -5.10 -10.75 5.21
CA PHE A 149 -4.14 -11.86 5.20
C PHE A 149 -4.83 -13.23 5.24
N THR A 150 -5.91 -13.35 6.01
CA THR A 150 -6.71 -14.58 6.06
C THR A 150 -7.42 -14.81 4.72
N HIS A 151 -8.00 -13.77 4.11
CA HIS A 151 -8.67 -13.84 2.82
C HIS A 151 -7.71 -14.30 1.71
N CYS A 152 -6.51 -13.77 1.69
CA CYS A 152 -5.45 -14.15 0.75
C CYS A 152 -4.79 -15.52 1.06
N GLY A 153 -5.21 -16.21 2.12
CA GLY A 153 -4.74 -17.57 2.43
C GLY A 153 -3.42 -17.67 3.19
N TYR A 154 -2.88 -16.55 3.74
CA TYR A 154 -1.61 -16.56 4.47
C TYR A 154 -1.74 -17.03 5.92
N LEU A 155 -2.92 -16.99 6.49
CA LEU A 155 -3.13 -17.35 7.88
C LEU A 155 -4.05 -18.57 7.94
N SER A 156 -3.51 -19.68 8.46
CA SER A 156 -4.29 -20.84 8.87
C SER A 156 -4.40 -20.86 10.41
N PRO A 157 -5.43 -21.45 10.98
CA PRO A 157 -5.50 -21.63 12.43
C PRO A 157 -4.27 -22.37 12.94
N GLY A 158 -3.41 -21.68 13.70
CA GLY A 158 -2.16 -22.23 14.25
C GLY A 158 -0.86 -21.70 13.65
N THR A 159 -0.89 -20.86 12.62
CA THR A 159 0.30 -20.25 12.03
C THR A 159 0.54 -18.88 12.64
N SER A 160 1.64 -18.73 13.38
CA SER A 160 2.07 -17.47 14.00
C SER A 160 3.21 -16.79 13.23
N GLU A 161 3.43 -17.14 11.97
CA GLU A 161 4.46 -16.49 11.16
C GLU A 161 4.04 -15.10 10.74
N VAL A 162 4.94 -14.14 10.96
CA VAL A 162 4.69 -12.73 10.63
C VAL A 162 4.90 -12.54 9.13
N VAL A 163 3.82 -12.33 8.41
CA VAL A 163 3.82 -12.05 6.98
C VAL A 163 3.74 -10.53 6.77
N GLN A 164 4.57 -10.01 5.88
CA GLN A 164 4.55 -8.62 5.47
C GLN A 164 4.37 -8.53 3.95
N SER A 165 3.36 -7.78 3.51
CA SER A 165 3.06 -7.52 2.09
C SER A 165 3.42 -6.07 1.73
N LEU A 166 3.96 -5.87 0.54
CA LEU A 166 4.38 -4.59 -0.02
C LEU A 166 3.71 -4.34 -1.36
#